data_65f515e718a83c95f1d723534c5c8b02
#
_entry.id   65f515e718a83c95f1d723534c5c8b02
#
_cell.length_a   1.000
_cell.length_b   1.000
_cell.length_c   1.000
_cell.angle_alpha   90.00
_cell.angle_beta   90.00
_cell.angle_gamma   90.00
#
_symmetry.space_group_name_H-M   'P 1'
#
loop_
_entity.id
_entity.type
_entity.pdbx_description
1 polymer ?
#
loop_
_entity_poly.entity_id
_entity_poly.type
_entity_poly.pdbx_seq_one_letter_code
_entity_poly.pdbx_strand_id
1 'polypeptide(L)'
;MTSETRTTEDRPESTVTPDEVGAAAVTFMEGLTGALGAQATVEIQIDGIELDVRVSGSELGLLVGPGGRTLNAVQDLARVAAQRRLGDHETRLRIDVAGYRERREAALSVFARDVAEQVRTSGTARSLEPMTSADRKVIHDVLNEEAGVASRSVGEDPDRRIIVEPA
;
A
#
# COMPACT_ATOMS: atom_id res chain seq x y z
N MET A 1 30.22 19.32 34.52
CA MET A 1 29.75 18.86 33.20
C MET A 1 29.25 17.44 33.35
N THR A 2 27.96 17.30 33.61
CA THR A 2 27.35 16.01 33.91
C THR A 2 26.60 15.61 32.64
N SER A 3 27.10 14.56 31.97
CA SER A 3 26.47 13.98 30.79
C SER A 3 25.27 13.14 31.27
N GLU A 4 24.07 13.64 31.04
CA GLU A 4 22.86 12.83 31.18
C GLU A 4 22.79 11.83 30.00
N THR A 5 23.08 10.61 30.31
CA THR A 5 22.81 9.47 29.45
C THR A 5 21.28 9.28 29.40
N ARG A 6 20.65 9.67 28.28
CA ARG A 6 19.25 9.32 28.01
C ARG A 6 19.15 7.80 27.93
N THR A 7 18.62 7.23 28.98
CA THR A 7 18.18 5.84 29.02
C THR A 7 17.05 5.69 27.97
N THR A 8 17.26 4.83 27.00
CA THR A 8 16.23 4.36 26.09
C THR A 8 15.15 3.72 26.95
N GLU A 9 13.99 4.36 27.06
CA GLU A 9 12.85 3.80 27.80
C GLU A 9 12.55 2.42 27.21
N ASP A 10 12.63 1.44 28.08
CA ASP A 10 12.26 0.04 27.90
C ASP A 10 10.76 0.00 27.53
N ARG A 11 10.47 0.01 26.22
CA ARG A 11 9.10 -0.20 25.73
C ARG A 11 8.79 -1.66 26.05
N PRO A 12 7.73 -1.97 26.81
CA PRO A 12 7.40 -3.35 27.14
C PRO A 12 7.26 -4.14 25.82
N GLU A 13 8.05 -5.21 25.70
CA GLU A 13 7.94 -6.14 24.59
C GLU A 13 6.50 -6.62 24.51
N SER A 14 5.91 -6.55 23.33
CA SER A 14 4.57 -7.06 23.08
C SER A 14 4.56 -8.55 23.43
N THR A 15 3.68 -8.95 24.35
CA THR A 15 3.48 -10.38 24.67
C THR A 15 2.72 -11.12 23.56
N VAL A 16 2.28 -10.40 22.54
CA VAL A 16 1.50 -10.89 21.41
C VAL A 16 2.44 -11.42 20.34
N THR A 17 2.17 -12.62 19.88
CA THR A 17 2.95 -13.28 18.83
C THR A 17 2.46 -12.90 17.43
N PRO A 18 3.33 -12.94 16.40
CA PRO A 18 2.92 -12.76 15.01
C PRO A 18 1.80 -13.70 14.57
N ASP A 19 1.79 -14.93 15.08
CA ASP A 19 0.73 -15.92 14.80
C ASP A 19 -0.64 -15.47 15.33
N GLU A 20 -0.71 -14.88 16.53
CA GLU A 20 -1.96 -14.36 17.10
C GLU A 20 -2.48 -13.17 16.29
N VAL A 21 -1.60 -12.26 15.89
CA VAL A 21 -1.97 -11.13 15.01
C VAL A 21 -2.42 -11.65 13.65
N GLY A 22 -1.72 -12.62 13.10
CA GLY A 22 -2.06 -13.25 11.83
C GLY A 22 -3.43 -13.93 11.86
N ALA A 23 -3.72 -14.71 12.89
CA ALA A 23 -5.02 -15.36 13.08
C ALA A 23 -6.16 -14.34 13.19
N ALA A 24 -5.94 -13.24 13.92
CA ALA A 24 -6.92 -12.15 14.03
C ALA A 24 -7.15 -11.45 12.68
N ALA A 25 -6.11 -11.24 11.89
CA ALA A 25 -6.21 -10.66 10.56
C ALA A 25 -6.98 -11.56 9.58
N VAL A 26 -6.71 -12.87 9.59
CA VAL A 26 -7.44 -13.86 8.78
C VAL A 26 -8.92 -13.87 9.18
N THR A 27 -9.23 -13.97 10.48
CA THR A 27 -10.60 -13.92 11.00
C THR A 27 -11.35 -12.66 10.56
N PHE A 28 -10.67 -11.50 10.63
CA PHE A 28 -11.25 -10.25 10.15
C PHE A 28 -11.57 -10.29 8.65
N MET A 29 -10.63 -10.76 7.83
CA MET A 29 -10.82 -10.82 6.36
C MET A 29 -11.89 -11.83 5.96
N GLU A 30 -11.94 -13.01 6.59
CA GLU A 30 -13.00 -14.00 6.37
C GLU A 30 -14.38 -13.45 6.74
N GLY A 31 -14.48 -12.75 7.89
CA GLY A 31 -15.70 -12.08 8.32
C GLY A 31 -16.14 -11.00 7.34
N LEU A 32 -15.21 -10.18 6.87
CA LEU A 32 -15.49 -9.12 5.91
C LEU A 32 -15.94 -9.67 4.55
N THR A 33 -15.23 -10.64 3.99
CA THR A 33 -15.60 -11.26 2.71
C THR A 33 -16.94 -12.00 2.81
N GLY A 34 -17.19 -12.70 3.92
CA GLY A 34 -18.46 -13.37 4.19
C GLY A 34 -19.63 -12.37 4.31
N ALA A 35 -19.45 -11.24 5.00
CA ALA A 35 -20.46 -10.20 5.13
C ALA A 35 -20.80 -9.55 3.78
N LEU A 36 -19.84 -9.47 2.86
CA LEU A 36 -20.05 -8.96 1.49
C LEU A 36 -20.62 -10.02 0.54
N GLY A 37 -20.78 -11.27 0.99
CA GLY A 37 -21.23 -12.38 0.15
C GLY A 37 -20.22 -12.81 -0.90
N ALA A 38 -18.96 -12.42 -0.77
CA ALA A 38 -17.91 -12.80 -1.69
C ALA A 38 -17.44 -14.23 -1.43
N GLN A 39 -17.25 -15.00 -2.49
CA GLN A 39 -16.61 -16.32 -2.41
C GLN A 39 -15.10 -16.13 -2.45
N ALA A 40 -14.49 -16.16 -1.29
CA ALA A 40 -13.07 -15.87 -1.13
C ALA A 40 -12.36 -16.90 -0.26
N THR A 41 -11.09 -17.12 -0.56
CA THR A 41 -10.14 -17.85 0.28
C THR A 41 -9.15 -16.84 0.84
N VAL A 42 -8.92 -16.92 2.15
CA VAL A 42 -7.96 -16.08 2.85
C VAL A 42 -6.76 -16.94 3.27
N GLU A 43 -5.59 -16.59 2.81
CA GLU A 43 -4.35 -17.27 3.13
C GLU A 43 -3.39 -16.29 3.80
N ILE A 44 -2.54 -16.77 4.69
CA ILE A 44 -1.52 -15.97 5.35
C ILE A 44 -0.15 -16.62 5.20
N GLN A 45 0.84 -15.78 4.96
CA GLN A 45 2.25 -16.14 5.06
C GLN A 45 2.88 -15.29 6.16
N ILE A 46 3.59 -15.92 7.08
CA ILE A 46 4.29 -15.27 8.19
C ILE A 46 5.79 -15.52 8.01
N ASP A 47 6.56 -14.42 7.99
CA ASP A 47 8.02 -14.45 7.96
C ASP A 47 8.54 -13.47 9.01
N GLY A 48 8.85 -14.01 10.20
CA GLY A 48 9.20 -13.20 11.36
C GLY A 48 8.08 -12.25 11.75
N ILE A 49 8.30 -10.95 11.61
CA ILE A 49 7.30 -9.90 11.90
C ILE A 49 6.48 -9.48 10.68
N GLU A 50 6.81 -9.95 9.49
CA GLU A 50 6.09 -9.66 8.26
C GLU A 50 4.91 -10.63 8.08
N LEU A 51 3.71 -10.11 7.99
CA LEU A 51 2.46 -10.85 7.83
C LEU A 51 1.79 -10.47 6.50
N ASP A 52 1.83 -11.37 5.53
CA ASP A 52 1.19 -11.18 4.22
C ASP A 52 -0.11 -11.98 4.14
N VAL A 53 -1.25 -11.31 4.22
CA VAL A 53 -2.58 -11.90 4.05
C VAL A 53 -3.03 -11.70 2.61
N ARG A 54 -3.33 -12.79 1.92
CA ARG A 54 -3.79 -12.81 0.53
C ARG A 54 -5.22 -13.29 0.46
N VAL A 55 -6.06 -12.50 -0.20
CA VAL A 55 -7.46 -12.84 -0.46
C VAL A 55 -7.61 -13.13 -1.93
N SER A 56 -8.01 -14.35 -2.26
CA SER A 56 -8.28 -14.81 -3.62
C SER A 56 -9.74 -15.26 -3.75
N GLY A 57 -10.30 -15.17 -4.94
CA GLY A 57 -11.70 -15.56 -5.19
C GLY A 57 -12.35 -14.75 -6.31
N SER A 58 -13.66 -14.79 -6.35
CA SER A 58 -14.49 -14.06 -7.32
C SER A 58 -15.15 -12.83 -6.69
N GLU A 59 -15.46 -11.85 -7.53
CA GLU A 59 -16.22 -10.63 -7.16
C GLU A 59 -15.56 -9.75 -6.07
N LEU A 60 -14.23 -9.81 -5.97
CA LEU A 60 -13.45 -9.06 -4.98
C LEU A 60 -13.25 -7.57 -5.34
N GLY A 61 -13.82 -7.10 -6.42
CA GLY A 61 -13.65 -5.72 -6.90
C GLY A 61 -14.06 -4.65 -5.88
N LEU A 62 -15.08 -4.92 -5.08
CA LEU A 62 -15.53 -4.02 -4.00
C LEU A 62 -14.47 -3.83 -2.92
N LEU A 63 -13.68 -4.87 -2.62
CA LEU A 63 -12.59 -4.81 -1.64
C LEU A 63 -11.36 -4.06 -2.15
N VAL A 64 -11.22 -3.95 -3.45
CA VAL A 64 -10.15 -3.18 -4.09
C VAL A 64 -10.55 -1.71 -4.22
N GLY A 65 -11.71 -1.47 -4.82
CA GLY A 65 -12.23 -0.13 -5.11
C GLY A 65 -11.43 0.66 -6.15
N PRO A 66 -11.88 1.87 -6.51
CA PRO A 66 -11.20 2.71 -7.48
C PRO A 66 -9.78 3.05 -7.06
N GLY A 67 -8.78 2.69 -7.88
CA GLY A 67 -7.37 2.95 -7.60
C GLY A 67 -6.84 2.31 -6.31
N GLY A 68 -7.49 1.25 -5.79
CA GLY A 68 -7.07 0.58 -4.56
C GLY A 68 -7.45 1.32 -3.26
N ARG A 69 -8.30 2.34 -3.33
CA ARG A 69 -8.68 3.14 -2.15
C ARG A 69 -9.41 2.31 -1.10
N THR A 70 -10.32 1.43 -1.52
CA THR A 70 -11.02 0.52 -0.61
C THR A 70 -10.03 -0.46 0.02
N LEU A 71 -9.10 -1.01 -0.76
CA LEU A 71 -8.07 -1.91 -0.24
C LEU A 71 -7.20 -1.22 0.83
N ASN A 72 -6.87 0.04 0.66
CA ASN A 72 -6.14 0.79 1.68
C ASN A 72 -6.96 0.96 2.97
N ALA A 73 -8.26 1.26 2.85
CA ALA A 73 -9.16 1.34 4.02
C ALA A 73 -9.32 -0.02 4.71
N VAL A 74 -9.44 -1.11 3.94
CA VAL A 74 -9.47 -2.49 4.47
C VAL A 74 -8.16 -2.82 5.19
N GLN A 75 -7.02 -2.43 4.65
CA GLN A 75 -5.72 -2.57 5.30
C GLN A 75 -5.67 -1.86 6.66
N ASP A 76 -6.19 -0.64 6.75
CA ASP A 76 -6.20 0.12 8.01
C ASP A 76 -7.17 -0.49 9.03
N LEU A 77 -8.34 -0.97 8.59
CA LEU A 77 -9.28 -1.68 9.45
C LEU A 77 -8.70 -3.01 9.96
N ALA A 78 -8.01 -3.76 9.10
CA ALA A 78 -7.35 -5.00 9.50
C ALA A 78 -6.26 -4.75 10.56
N ARG A 79 -5.50 -3.66 10.43
CA ARG A 79 -4.52 -3.24 11.45
C ARG A 79 -5.20 -2.93 12.78
N VAL A 80 -6.34 -2.25 12.76
CA VAL A 80 -7.10 -1.97 13.99
C VAL A 80 -7.64 -3.27 14.60
N ALA A 81 -8.21 -4.15 13.79
CA ALA A 81 -8.83 -5.38 14.26
C ALA A 81 -7.81 -6.41 14.79
N ALA A 82 -6.63 -6.49 14.17
CA ALA A 82 -5.60 -7.46 14.52
C ALA A 82 -4.52 -6.87 15.44
N GLN A 83 -3.84 -5.81 15.01
CA GLN A 83 -2.69 -5.28 15.73
C GLN A 83 -3.09 -4.45 16.94
N ARG A 84 -3.87 -3.37 16.75
CA ARG A 84 -4.21 -2.46 17.85
C ARG A 84 -5.04 -3.11 18.94
N ARG A 85 -5.99 -3.99 18.56
CA ARG A 85 -6.84 -4.71 19.52
C ARG A 85 -6.02 -5.63 20.44
N LEU A 86 -4.97 -6.24 19.91
CA LEU A 86 -4.08 -7.11 20.67
C LEU A 86 -2.93 -6.35 21.35
N GLY A 87 -2.76 -5.06 21.07
CA GLY A 87 -1.66 -4.26 21.59
C GLY A 87 -0.32 -4.49 20.87
N ASP A 88 -0.37 -5.07 19.67
CA ASP A 88 0.81 -5.27 18.86
C ASP A 88 1.23 -3.97 18.14
N HIS A 89 2.53 -3.71 18.14
CA HIS A 89 3.15 -2.57 17.48
C HIS A 89 4.40 -2.96 16.67
N GLU A 90 4.71 -4.24 16.60
CA GLU A 90 5.95 -4.76 16.02
C GLU A 90 5.72 -5.41 14.67
N THR A 91 4.59 -6.13 14.49
CA THR A 91 4.31 -6.82 13.24
C THR A 91 3.96 -5.85 12.11
N ARG A 92 4.27 -6.27 10.88
CA ARG A 92 3.97 -5.54 9.65
C ARG A 92 2.92 -6.29 8.85
N LEU A 93 1.66 -5.97 9.13
CA LEU A 93 0.52 -6.57 8.45
C LEU A 93 0.31 -5.94 7.08
N ARG A 94 0.28 -6.77 6.04
CA ARG A 94 -0.04 -6.41 4.68
C ARG A 94 -1.22 -7.26 4.19
N ILE A 95 -2.21 -6.60 3.59
CA ILE A 95 -3.36 -7.25 2.93
C ILE A 95 -3.23 -7.04 1.43
N ASP A 96 -3.34 -8.10 0.65
CA ASP A 96 -3.52 -8.04 -0.79
C ASP A 96 -4.80 -8.77 -1.21
N VAL A 97 -5.51 -8.21 -2.18
CA VAL A 97 -6.74 -8.76 -2.72
C VAL A 97 -6.56 -9.03 -4.20
N ALA A 98 -6.71 -10.29 -4.56
CA ALA A 98 -6.62 -10.79 -5.92
C ALA A 98 -5.33 -10.39 -6.68
N GLY A 99 -4.20 -10.21 -5.99
CA GLY A 99 -2.95 -9.78 -6.61
C GLY A 99 -3.02 -8.34 -7.19
N TYR A 100 -3.87 -7.49 -6.63
CA TYR A 100 -4.10 -6.15 -7.15
C TYR A 100 -2.85 -5.29 -7.17
N ARG A 101 -2.05 -5.32 -6.10
CA ARG A 101 -0.89 -4.43 -5.94
C ARG A 101 0.15 -4.65 -7.04
N GLU A 102 0.49 -5.90 -7.31
CA GLU A 102 1.46 -6.26 -8.35
C GLU A 102 0.97 -5.86 -9.75
N ARG A 103 -0.30 -6.19 -10.07
CA ARG A 103 -0.88 -5.79 -11.36
C ARG A 103 -0.98 -4.27 -11.52
N ARG A 104 -1.28 -3.55 -10.43
CA ARG A 104 -1.35 -2.09 -10.45
C ARG A 104 0.02 -1.47 -10.69
N GLU A 105 1.04 -1.96 -10.01
CA GLU A 105 2.42 -1.52 -10.17
C GLU A 105 2.92 -1.74 -11.60
N ALA A 106 2.70 -2.93 -12.16
CA ALA A 106 3.05 -3.24 -13.54
C ALA A 106 2.35 -2.30 -14.54
N ALA A 107 1.04 -2.07 -14.37
CA ALA A 107 0.28 -1.17 -15.24
C ALA A 107 0.76 0.29 -15.13
N LEU A 108 1.04 0.76 -13.92
CA LEU A 108 1.56 2.11 -13.70
C LEU A 108 2.97 2.30 -14.27
N SER A 109 3.80 1.25 -14.21
CA SER A 109 5.16 1.29 -14.78
C SER A 109 5.13 1.42 -16.31
N VAL A 110 4.24 0.69 -16.98
CA VAL A 110 4.03 0.85 -18.43
C VAL A 110 3.51 2.26 -18.74
N PHE A 111 2.48 2.70 -18.02
CA PHE A 111 1.89 4.04 -18.21
C PHE A 111 2.92 5.17 -18.01
N ALA A 112 3.78 5.07 -16.98
CA ALA A 112 4.79 6.07 -16.72
C ALA A 112 5.80 6.20 -17.87
N ARG A 113 6.25 5.09 -18.46
CA ARG A 113 7.14 5.09 -19.64
C ARG A 113 6.47 5.70 -20.87
N ASP A 114 5.20 5.37 -21.11
CA ASP A 114 4.43 5.97 -22.21
C ASP A 114 4.29 7.49 -22.05
N VAL A 115 4.04 7.96 -20.83
CA VAL A 115 3.98 9.40 -20.53
C VAL A 115 5.35 10.07 -20.73
N ALA A 116 6.43 9.43 -20.29
CA ALA A 116 7.78 9.95 -20.50
C ALA A 116 8.08 10.14 -21.99
N GLU A 117 7.75 9.16 -22.83
CA GLU A 117 7.93 9.25 -24.28
C GLU A 117 7.10 10.38 -24.89
N GLN A 118 5.84 10.54 -24.49
CA GLN A 118 4.97 11.62 -24.95
C GLN A 118 5.53 13.00 -24.57
N VAL A 119 6.04 13.15 -23.34
CA VAL A 119 6.63 14.41 -22.86
C VAL A 119 7.92 14.72 -23.62
N ARG A 120 8.79 13.73 -23.83
CA ARG A 120 10.01 13.89 -24.64
C ARG A 120 9.71 14.35 -26.07
N THR A 121 8.73 13.71 -26.70
CA THR A 121 8.37 13.98 -28.12
C THR A 121 7.68 15.34 -28.28
N SER A 122 6.78 15.68 -27.35
CA SER A 122 6.01 16.93 -27.45
C SER A 122 6.74 18.16 -26.89
N GLY A 123 7.72 17.95 -26.00
CA GLY A 123 8.38 19.04 -25.25
C GLY A 123 7.42 19.75 -24.28
N THR A 124 6.26 19.19 -23.97
CA THR A 124 5.20 19.82 -23.17
C THR A 124 4.97 19.03 -21.88
N ALA A 125 4.93 19.75 -20.75
CA ALA A 125 4.62 19.15 -19.46
C ALA A 125 3.20 18.54 -19.45
N ARG A 126 3.04 17.42 -18.74
CA ARG A 126 1.78 16.71 -18.60
C ARG A 126 1.41 16.53 -17.13
N SER A 127 0.19 16.93 -16.77
CA SER A 127 -0.40 16.66 -15.46
C SER A 127 -1.18 15.35 -15.50
N LEU A 128 -0.89 14.46 -14.56
CA LEU A 128 -1.61 13.21 -14.41
C LEU A 128 -2.84 13.39 -13.50
N GLU A 129 -3.73 12.40 -13.53
CA GLU A 129 -4.88 12.36 -12.63
C GLU A 129 -4.45 12.21 -11.16
N PRO A 130 -5.25 12.69 -10.20
CA PRO A 130 -5.02 12.46 -8.79
C PRO A 130 -4.94 10.95 -8.46
N MET A 131 -3.98 10.57 -7.65
CA MET A 131 -3.76 9.17 -7.31
C MET A 131 -3.19 9.01 -5.89
N THR A 132 -3.22 7.78 -5.37
CA THR A 132 -2.71 7.47 -4.04
C THR A 132 -1.21 7.72 -3.93
N SER A 133 -0.71 7.88 -2.70
CA SER A 133 0.73 8.07 -2.46
C SER A 133 1.56 6.87 -2.95
N ALA A 134 1.02 5.65 -2.86
CA ALA A 134 1.65 4.45 -3.37
C ALA A 134 1.78 4.48 -4.90
N ASP A 135 0.72 4.84 -5.62
CA ASP A 135 0.74 4.98 -7.07
C ASP A 135 1.71 6.08 -7.52
N ARG A 136 1.71 7.23 -6.81
CA ARG A 136 2.65 8.32 -7.11
C ARG A 136 4.11 7.88 -6.95
N LYS A 137 4.38 7.07 -5.91
CA LYS A 137 5.73 6.53 -5.70
C LYS A 137 6.17 5.66 -6.87
N VAL A 138 5.34 4.72 -7.32
CA VAL A 138 5.65 3.85 -8.46
C VAL A 138 5.99 4.67 -9.71
N ILE A 139 5.15 5.66 -10.04
CA ILE A 139 5.38 6.53 -11.21
C ILE A 139 6.68 7.35 -11.06
N HIS A 140 6.94 7.93 -9.89
CA HIS A 140 8.18 8.66 -9.64
C HIS A 140 9.42 7.76 -9.78
N ASP A 141 9.38 6.56 -9.21
CA ASP A 141 10.50 5.63 -9.26
C ASP A 141 10.83 5.25 -10.72
N VAL A 142 9.81 4.97 -11.54
CA VAL A 142 9.99 4.68 -12.97
C VAL A 142 10.51 5.91 -13.73
N LEU A 143 9.94 7.10 -13.50
CA LEU A 143 10.34 8.31 -14.22
C LEU A 143 11.75 8.78 -13.85
N ASN A 144 12.24 8.46 -12.65
CA ASN A 144 13.62 8.75 -12.25
C ASN A 144 14.66 7.92 -13.04
N GLU A 145 14.24 6.78 -13.62
CA GLU A 145 15.09 5.95 -14.49
C GLU A 145 15.04 6.42 -15.96
N GLU A 146 14.07 7.28 -16.32
CA GLU A 146 13.83 7.73 -17.68
C GLU A 146 14.59 9.03 -17.97
N ALA A 147 15.50 8.99 -18.96
CA ALA A 147 16.24 10.19 -19.37
C ALA A 147 15.35 11.22 -20.07
N GLY A 148 15.64 12.53 -19.87
CA GLY A 148 14.99 13.63 -20.57
C GLY A 148 13.62 14.03 -20.02
N VAL A 149 13.23 13.51 -18.87
CA VAL A 149 12.01 13.90 -18.15
C VAL A 149 12.28 14.05 -16.66
N ALA A 150 11.51 14.93 -16.02
CA ALA A 150 11.48 15.09 -14.58
C ALA A 150 10.05 14.96 -14.06
N SER A 151 9.89 14.59 -12.80
CA SER A 151 8.57 14.45 -12.19
C SER A 151 8.50 15.12 -10.83
N ARG A 152 7.35 15.70 -10.53
CA ARG A 152 7.08 16.30 -9.22
C ARG A 152 5.62 16.07 -8.80
N SER A 153 5.40 15.87 -7.50
CA SER A 153 4.06 15.82 -6.92
C SER A 153 3.56 17.20 -6.54
N VAL A 154 2.31 17.53 -6.91
CA VAL A 154 1.65 18.80 -6.60
C VAL A 154 0.27 18.58 -6.01
N GLY A 155 -0.20 19.55 -5.21
CA GLY A 155 -1.49 19.51 -4.53
C GLY A 155 -1.43 18.78 -3.20
N GLU A 156 -2.60 18.65 -2.58
CA GLU A 156 -2.83 17.95 -1.31
C GLU A 156 -3.76 16.76 -1.54
N ASP A 157 -3.63 15.72 -0.72
CA ASP A 157 -4.52 14.57 -0.80
C ASP A 157 -5.96 15.01 -0.43
N PRO A 158 -7.02 14.57 -1.15
CA PRO A 158 -7.05 13.49 -2.14
C PRO A 158 -6.72 13.89 -3.59
N ASP A 159 -6.50 15.17 -3.87
CA ASP A 159 -6.33 15.73 -5.24
C ASP A 159 -4.87 15.78 -5.68
N ARG A 160 -3.96 15.25 -4.87
CA ARG A 160 -2.52 15.25 -5.16
C ARG A 160 -2.19 14.38 -6.37
N ARG A 161 -1.40 14.94 -7.27
CA ARG A 161 -1.07 14.36 -8.59
C ARG A 161 0.39 14.56 -8.94
N ILE A 162 0.82 13.90 -10.01
CA ILE A 162 2.16 14.08 -10.59
C ILE A 162 2.07 14.99 -11.82
N ILE A 163 3.06 15.87 -11.94
CA ILE A 163 3.37 16.56 -13.18
C ILE A 163 4.67 15.97 -13.71
N VAL A 164 4.68 15.61 -15.00
CA VAL A 164 5.84 15.15 -15.75
C VAL A 164 6.22 16.24 -16.72
N GLU A 165 7.47 16.66 -16.70
CA GLU A 165 7.98 17.78 -17.51
C GLU A 165 9.29 17.40 -18.21
N PRO A 166 9.66 18.03 -19.33
CA PRO A 166 10.96 17.86 -19.95
C PRO A 166 12.07 18.26 -18.96
N ALA A 167 13.16 17.47 -18.89
CA ALA A 167 14.33 17.73 -18.04
C ALA A 167 15.38 18.57 -18.78
#